data_18bed49378de273b614300a921f8eb1d
#
_entry.id   18bed49378de273b614300a921f8eb1d
#
_cell.length_a   1.000
_cell.length_b   1.000
_cell.length_c   1.000
_cell.angle_alpha   90.00
_cell.angle_beta   90.00
_cell.angle_gamma   90.00
#
_symmetry.space_group_name_H-M   'P 1'
#
loop_
_entity.id
_entity.type
_entity.pdbx_description
1 polymer ?
#
loop_
_entity_poly.entity_id
_entity_poly.type
_entity_poly.pdbx_seq_one_letter_code
_entity_poly.pdbx_strand_id
1 'polypeptide(L)'
;MLNLSLETIRPPNFDVVPPEITNNPKYYPYFKDCIGAIDGTHISAIVRRLEEIRYRNRKGMITQNVMCACSFDMRFTFGYAGKYYVVDSGYTNQLGYLVPFRGQRYHLQDYGEGRPGPRTANELFNHRHSSLQNVIERTFGVLKNRFHILKSMKAYDIEDQSRIVVACCGIHNYIKEQAIQDQLFNELGSEQQIDDPMNPDTPAYHASASDVSQRLSARQMSIVHLNIANQLVISRRMSTISLNRS
;
A
#
# COMPACT_ATOMS: atom_id res chain seq x y z
N MET A 1 -2.58 2.38 26.01
CA MET A 1 -1.99 2.15 24.67
C MET A 1 -3.06 2.16 23.57
N LEU A 2 -4.20 1.48 23.70
CA LEU A 2 -5.28 1.58 22.69
C LEU A 2 -5.85 3.00 22.55
N ASN A 3 -5.95 3.77 23.62
CA ASN A 3 -6.38 5.18 23.55
C ASN A 3 -5.43 6.03 22.69
N LEU A 4 -4.12 5.81 22.78
CA LEU A 4 -3.13 6.46 21.92
C LEU A 4 -3.35 6.13 20.44
N SER A 5 -3.72 4.87 20.14
CA SER A 5 -4.00 4.46 18.75
C SER A 5 -5.22 5.19 18.17
N LEU A 6 -6.27 5.42 18.99
CA LEU A 6 -7.45 6.19 18.58
C LEU A 6 -7.11 7.67 18.33
N GLU A 7 -6.10 8.19 19.02
CA GLU A 7 -5.66 9.58 18.86
C GLU A 7 -4.70 9.79 17.68
N THR A 8 -3.90 8.79 17.36
CA THR A 8 -2.83 8.91 16.34
C THR A 8 -3.20 8.28 14.99
N ILE A 9 -4.02 7.23 14.97
CA ILE A 9 -4.55 6.67 13.72
C ILE A 9 -5.79 7.46 13.33
N ARG A 10 -5.62 8.42 12.41
CA ARG A 10 -6.66 9.35 11.97
C ARG A 10 -6.87 9.26 10.47
N PRO A 11 -8.06 9.64 9.95
CA PRO A 11 -8.24 9.81 8.51
C PRO A 11 -7.31 10.93 8.01
N PRO A 12 -6.81 10.82 6.75
CA PRO A 12 -6.02 11.88 6.14
C PRO A 12 -6.90 13.12 5.88
N ASN A 13 -6.26 14.26 5.65
CA ASN A 13 -7.01 15.41 5.14
C ASN A 13 -7.39 15.18 3.68
N PHE A 14 -8.66 14.94 3.41
CA PHE A 14 -9.18 14.64 2.07
C PHE A 14 -9.21 15.86 1.14
N ASP A 15 -9.12 17.07 1.65
CA ASP A 15 -9.15 18.32 0.88
C ASP A 15 -7.78 18.71 0.35
N VAL A 16 -6.72 18.09 0.85
CA VAL A 16 -5.33 18.40 0.49
C VAL A 16 -4.72 17.25 -0.28
N VAL A 17 -4.12 17.55 -1.44
CA VAL A 17 -3.32 16.57 -2.17
C VAL A 17 -2.02 16.33 -1.39
N PRO A 18 -1.64 15.06 -1.12
CA PRO A 18 -0.41 14.77 -0.38
C PRO A 18 0.82 15.43 -1.02
N PRO A 19 1.73 16.02 -0.23
CA PRO A 19 2.96 16.65 -0.75
C PRO A 19 3.81 15.71 -1.61
N GLU A 20 3.85 14.42 -1.28
CA GLU A 20 4.58 13.40 -2.03
C GLU A 20 4.03 13.22 -3.44
N ILE A 21 2.74 13.50 -3.64
CA ILE A 21 2.10 13.53 -4.96
C ILE A 21 2.36 14.89 -5.62
N THR A 22 2.04 16.01 -4.93
CA THR A 22 2.08 17.35 -5.50
C THR A 22 3.49 17.74 -5.97
N ASN A 23 4.51 17.41 -5.18
CA ASN A 23 5.90 17.79 -5.45
C ASN A 23 6.61 16.86 -6.44
N ASN A 24 5.93 15.83 -6.95
CA ASN A 24 6.53 14.89 -7.89
C ASN A 24 5.79 14.88 -9.23
N PRO A 25 6.42 15.41 -10.32
CA PRO A 25 5.80 15.46 -11.64
C PRO A 25 5.51 14.08 -12.25
N LYS A 26 6.05 13.02 -11.66
CA LYS A 26 5.71 11.65 -12.03
C LYS A 26 4.28 11.30 -11.59
N TYR A 27 3.78 11.89 -10.53
CA TYR A 27 2.49 11.56 -9.92
C TYR A 27 1.45 12.66 -10.12
N TYR A 28 1.83 13.92 -10.00
CA TYR A 28 0.91 15.04 -10.23
C TYR A 28 0.86 15.42 -11.72
N PRO A 29 -0.31 15.72 -12.28
CA PRO A 29 -1.64 15.76 -11.65
C PRO A 29 -2.40 14.41 -11.64
N TYR A 30 -1.82 13.34 -12.15
CA TYR A 30 -2.48 12.07 -12.50
C TYR A 30 -3.09 11.35 -11.29
N PHE A 31 -2.34 11.31 -10.19
CA PHE A 31 -2.72 10.64 -8.94
C PHE A 31 -3.16 11.63 -7.84
N LYS A 32 -3.66 12.82 -8.21
CA LYS A 32 -4.05 13.87 -7.26
C LYS A 32 -5.10 13.43 -6.24
N ASP A 33 -5.92 12.43 -6.57
CA ASP A 33 -6.95 11.89 -5.69
C ASP A 33 -6.49 10.62 -4.93
N CYS A 34 -5.21 10.23 -5.08
CA CYS A 34 -4.59 9.16 -4.33
C CYS A 34 -4.13 9.67 -2.95
N ILE A 35 -4.57 9.03 -1.89
CA ILE A 35 -4.30 9.44 -0.51
C ILE A 35 -3.35 8.49 0.25
N GLY A 36 -2.92 7.40 -0.38
CA GLY A 36 -2.01 6.44 0.22
C GLY A 36 -2.08 5.06 -0.43
N ALA A 37 -1.68 4.05 0.29
CA ALA A 37 -1.68 2.66 -0.14
C ALA A 37 -2.35 1.75 0.89
N ILE A 38 -2.94 0.65 0.42
CA ILE A 38 -3.47 -0.44 1.27
C ILE A 38 -2.79 -1.73 0.85
N ASP A 39 -2.41 -2.52 1.85
CA ASP A 39 -1.94 -3.89 1.64
C ASP A 39 -2.14 -4.75 2.89
N GLY A 40 -1.97 -6.08 2.73
CA GLY A 40 -1.95 -7.05 3.79
C GLY A 40 -0.53 -7.39 4.22
N THR A 41 -0.34 -7.62 5.51
CA THR A 41 0.94 -8.12 6.03
C THR A 41 0.73 -9.25 7.01
N HIS A 42 1.62 -10.25 6.97
CA HIS A 42 1.61 -11.35 7.90
C HIS A 42 2.34 -10.97 9.19
N ILE A 43 1.62 -11.09 10.30
CA ILE A 43 2.14 -10.91 11.67
C ILE A 43 2.19 -12.28 12.33
N SER A 44 3.31 -12.61 12.99
CA SER A 44 3.43 -13.85 13.76
C SER A 44 2.26 -14.02 14.73
N ALA A 45 1.71 -15.22 14.82
CA ALA A 45 0.62 -15.53 15.72
C ALA A 45 0.91 -16.84 16.48
N ILE A 46 0.41 -16.95 17.71
CA ILE A 46 0.36 -18.19 18.46
C ILE A 46 -1.09 -18.48 18.74
N VAL A 47 -1.57 -19.62 18.26
CA VAL A 47 -2.95 -20.07 18.41
C VAL A 47 -2.99 -21.50 18.94
N ARG A 48 -4.16 -21.95 19.39
CA ARG A 48 -4.32 -23.34 19.83
C ARG A 48 -4.10 -24.30 18.64
N ARG A 49 -3.51 -25.47 18.90
CA ARG A 49 -3.16 -26.47 17.88
C ARG A 49 -4.32 -26.80 16.92
N LEU A 50 -5.55 -26.82 17.42
CA LEU A 50 -6.76 -27.08 16.60
C LEU A 50 -7.09 -25.96 15.61
N GLU A 51 -6.57 -24.76 15.84
CA GLU A 51 -6.83 -23.57 15.02
C GLU A 51 -5.67 -23.26 14.06
N GLU A 52 -4.51 -23.87 14.23
CA GLU A 52 -3.29 -23.59 13.43
C GLU A 52 -3.53 -23.62 11.92
N ILE A 53 -4.40 -24.50 11.43
CA ILE A 53 -4.70 -24.65 9.99
C ILE A 53 -5.24 -23.34 9.41
N ARG A 54 -6.06 -22.59 10.17
CA ARG A 54 -6.65 -21.32 9.73
C ARG A 54 -5.63 -20.18 9.64
N TYR A 55 -4.55 -20.26 10.42
CA TYR A 55 -3.52 -19.24 10.54
C TYR A 55 -2.23 -19.60 9.79
N ARG A 56 -2.19 -20.76 9.13
CA ARG A 56 -1.03 -21.22 8.39
C ARG A 56 -0.95 -20.53 7.04
N ASN A 57 0.11 -19.73 6.85
CA ASN A 57 0.37 -19.08 5.57
C ASN A 57 0.97 -20.06 4.54
N ARG A 58 1.18 -19.61 3.30
CA ARG A 58 1.74 -20.42 2.19
C ARG A 58 3.15 -20.96 2.47
N LYS A 59 3.92 -20.30 3.36
CA LYS A 59 5.25 -20.75 3.82
C LYS A 59 5.17 -21.70 5.03
N GLY A 60 3.98 -22.10 5.46
CA GLY A 60 3.76 -23.00 6.58
C GLY A 60 3.83 -22.35 7.97
N MET A 61 4.07 -21.04 8.06
CA MET A 61 4.15 -20.32 9.33
C MET A 61 2.75 -19.97 9.85
N ILE A 62 2.62 -19.95 11.18
CA ILE A 62 1.37 -19.52 11.85
C ILE A 62 1.40 -17.98 11.97
N THR A 63 0.49 -17.34 11.26
CA THR A 63 0.43 -15.88 11.15
C THR A 63 -1.01 -15.40 11.06
N GLN A 64 -1.29 -14.19 11.50
CA GLN A 64 -2.50 -13.46 11.14
C GLN A 64 -2.21 -12.50 9.98
N ASN A 65 -3.09 -12.46 8.99
CA ASN A 65 -2.99 -11.50 7.90
C ASN A 65 -3.73 -10.22 8.31
N VAL A 66 -3.00 -9.13 8.43
CA VAL A 66 -3.51 -7.83 8.88
C VAL A 66 -3.50 -6.88 7.70
N MET A 67 -4.69 -6.41 7.30
CA MET A 67 -4.84 -5.38 6.27
C MET A 67 -4.70 -3.99 6.90
N CYS A 68 -3.83 -3.16 6.35
CA CYS A 68 -3.63 -1.78 6.80
C CYS A 68 -3.65 -0.81 5.62
N ALA A 69 -4.04 0.43 5.91
CA ALA A 69 -3.84 1.57 5.04
C ALA A 69 -2.77 2.50 5.61
N CYS A 70 -1.95 3.09 4.76
CA CYS A 70 -1.06 4.17 5.17
C CYS A 70 -1.12 5.35 4.19
N SER A 71 -0.86 6.57 4.68
CA SER A 71 -0.58 7.77 3.90
C SER A 71 0.86 7.74 3.34
N PHE A 72 1.17 8.64 2.42
CA PHE A 72 2.50 8.64 1.78
C PHE A 72 3.63 9.06 2.71
N ASP A 73 3.32 9.70 3.84
CA ASP A 73 4.25 9.99 4.93
C ASP A 73 4.48 8.80 5.87
N MET A 74 4.00 7.59 5.51
CA MET A 74 4.16 6.34 6.25
C MET A 74 3.42 6.27 7.58
N ARG A 75 2.33 7.02 7.78
CA ARG A 75 1.43 6.89 8.94
C ARG A 75 0.25 5.97 8.62
N PHE A 76 -0.11 5.10 9.53
CA PHE A 76 -1.33 4.30 9.41
C PHE A 76 -2.56 5.20 9.49
N THR A 77 -3.55 4.93 8.63
CA THR A 77 -4.74 5.77 8.46
C THR A 77 -5.96 4.94 8.09
N PHE A 78 -7.11 5.59 7.84
CA PHE A 78 -8.35 4.95 7.39
C PHE A 78 -9.27 5.95 6.67
N GLY A 79 -10.32 5.42 6.00
CA GLY A 79 -11.31 6.25 5.30
C GLY A 79 -10.85 6.69 3.90
N TYR A 80 -11.79 7.06 3.02
CA TYR A 80 -11.46 7.46 1.64
C TYR A 80 -12.24 8.68 1.10
N ALA A 81 -13.40 9.04 1.64
CA ALA A 81 -14.22 10.25 1.30
C ALA A 81 -14.18 10.66 -0.19
N GLY A 82 -14.45 9.72 -1.10
CA GLY A 82 -14.40 9.95 -2.55
C GLY A 82 -12.99 9.95 -3.17
N LYS A 83 -11.94 9.78 -2.37
CA LYS A 83 -10.56 9.54 -2.79
C LYS A 83 -10.29 8.04 -2.94
N TYR A 84 -9.04 7.65 -3.25
CA TYR A 84 -8.66 6.24 -3.35
C TYR A 84 -7.27 5.97 -2.81
N TYR A 85 -7.04 4.71 -2.48
CA TYR A 85 -5.73 4.13 -2.19
C TYR A 85 -5.28 3.29 -3.38
N VAL A 86 -3.98 3.24 -3.65
CA VAL A 86 -3.41 2.20 -4.51
C VAL A 86 -3.38 0.88 -3.74
N VAL A 87 -3.74 -0.21 -4.41
CA VAL A 87 -3.82 -1.55 -3.83
C VAL A 87 -3.19 -2.57 -4.76
N ASP A 88 -2.71 -3.71 -4.25
CA ASP A 88 -2.13 -4.77 -5.07
C ASP A 88 -3.14 -5.40 -6.04
N SER A 89 -2.64 -6.10 -7.04
CA SER A 89 -3.40 -6.81 -8.09
C SER A 89 -4.36 -7.87 -7.54
N GLY A 90 -4.14 -8.34 -6.33
CA GLY A 90 -4.99 -9.27 -5.61
C GLY A 90 -6.32 -8.70 -5.13
N TYR A 91 -6.44 -7.38 -5.02
CA TYR A 91 -7.67 -6.73 -4.59
C TYR A 91 -8.69 -6.58 -5.74
N THR A 92 -9.95 -6.38 -5.35
CA THR A 92 -11.01 -6.06 -6.31
C THR A 92 -10.99 -4.56 -6.62
N ASN A 93 -11.11 -4.22 -7.91
CA ASN A 93 -11.25 -2.82 -8.33
C ASN A 93 -12.63 -2.30 -7.91
N GLN A 94 -12.68 -1.45 -6.91
CA GLN A 94 -13.91 -0.89 -6.32
C GLN A 94 -13.66 0.52 -5.80
N LEU A 95 -14.71 1.27 -5.48
CA LEU A 95 -14.58 2.62 -4.92
C LEU A 95 -13.61 2.66 -3.76
N GLY A 96 -12.68 3.60 -3.83
CA GLY A 96 -11.61 3.73 -2.86
C GLY A 96 -10.37 2.85 -3.11
N TYR A 97 -10.41 1.91 -4.07
CA TYR A 97 -9.32 1.00 -4.41
C TYR A 97 -8.94 1.13 -5.87
N LEU A 98 -7.73 1.57 -6.14
CA LEU A 98 -7.15 1.63 -7.48
C LEU A 98 -6.16 0.48 -7.65
N VAL A 99 -6.52 -0.51 -8.47
CA VAL A 99 -5.69 -1.70 -8.74
C VAL A 99 -4.80 -1.48 -9.97
N PRO A 100 -3.69 -2.23 -10.16
CA PRO A 100 -2.95 -2.19 -11.41
C PRO A 100 -3.68 -2.89 -12.57
N PHE A 101 -3.29 -2.58 -13.82
CA PHE A 101 -3.78 -3.31 -15.00
C PHE A 101 -3.25 -4.74 -14.99
N ARG A 102 -4.17 -5.71 -15.03
CA ARG A 102 -3.83 -7.14 -15.07
C ARG A 102 -3.19 -7.53 -16.40
N GLY A 103 -2.34 -8.55 -16.37
CA GLY A 103 -1.66 -9.07 -17.57
C GLY A 103 -0.60 -8.14 -18.16
N GLN A 104 -0.18 -7.13 -17.44
CA GLN A 104 0.91 -6.21 -17.78
C GLN A 104 1.99 -6.28 -16.71
N ARG A 105 3.25 -5.91 -17.08
CA ARG A 105 4.32 -5.79 -16.09
C ARG A 105 3.91 -4.82 -14.97
N TYR A 106 4.17 -5.21 -13.74
CA TYR A 106 3.69 -4.46 -12.57
C TYR A 106 4.77 -4.22 -11.54
N HIS A 107 5.57 -5.24 -11.18
CA HIS A 107 6.56 -5.10 -10.11
C HIS A 107 7.69 -4.16 -10.53
N LEU A 108 8.19 -3.34 -9.59
CA LEU A 108 9.31 -2.42 -9.86
C LEU A 108 10.55 -3.18 -10.36
N GLN A 109 10.76 -4.40 -9.89
CA GLN A 109 11.84 -5.29 -10.34
C GLN A 109 11.76 -5.61 -11.84
N ASP A 110 10.56 -5.61 -12.44
CA ASP A 110 10.37 -5.84 -13.89
C ASP A 110 10.95 -4.70 -14.74
N TYR A 111 11.25 -3.56 -14.12
CA TYR A 111 11.81 -2.35 -14.75
C TYR A 111 13.21 -2.01 -14.25
N GLY A 112 13.86 -2.91 -13.49
CA GLY A 112 15.16 -2.71 -12.87
C GLY A 112 16.30 -2.49 -13.86
N GLU A 113 17.50 -2.32 -13.34
CA GLU A 113 18.70 -2.00 -14.12
C GLU A 113 18.92 -2.97 -15.29
N GLY A 114 19.21 -2.44 -16.49
CA GLY A 114 19.36 -3.22 -17.72
C GLY A 114 18.07 -3.72 -18.38
N ARG A 115 16.90 -3.48 -17.79
CA ARG A 115 15.60 -3.86 -18.37
C ARG A 115 14.93 -2.70 -19.10
N PRO A 116 14.17 -2.97 -20.17
CA PRO A 116 13.48 -1.91 -20.90
C PRO A 116 12.39 -1.28 -20.04
N GLY A 117 12.32 0.06 -20.05
CA GLY A 117 11.28 0.81 -19.37
C GLY A 117 9.85 0.51 -19.88
N PRO A 118 8.82 1.13 -19.29
CA PRO A 118 7.43 0.94 -19.72
C PRO A 118 7.23 1.27 -21.18
N ARG A 119 6.59 0.35 -21.96
CA ARG A 119 6.36 0.48 -23.41
C ARG A 119 4.95 0.93 -23.75
N THR A 120 3.96 0.55 -22.93
CA THR A 120 2.55 0.86 -23.13
C THR A 120 2.03 1.83 -22.07
N ALA A 121 0.83 2.41 -22.30
CA ALA A 121 0.12 3.23 -21.33
C ALA A 121 -0.11 2.48 -20.01
N ASN A 122 -0.54 1.22 -20.13
CA ASN A 122 -0.85 0.38 -18.98
C ASN A 122 0.41 0.01 -18.18
N GLU A 123 1.53 -0.28 -18.86
CA GLU A 123 2.81 -0.50 -18.18
C GLU A 123 3.32 0.76 -17.49
N LEU A 124 3.16 1.94 -18.12
CA LEU A 124 3.57 3.21 -17.49
C LEU A 124 2.72 3.51 -16.26
N PHE A 125 1.42 3.25 -16.35
CA PHE A 125 0.52 3.34 -15.18
C PHE A 125 0.97 2.37 -14.09
N ASN A 126 1.15 1.08 -14.41
CA ASN A 126 1.54 0.05 -13.45
C ASN A 126 2.87 0.39 -12.76
N HIS A 127 3.85 0.88 -13.50
CA HIS A 127 5.12 1.33 -12.94
C HIS A 127 4.95 2.47 -11.92
N ARG A 128 4.12 3.48 -12.24
CA ARG A 128 3.82 4.59 -11.32
C ARG A 128 3.02 4.13 -10.12
N HIS A 129 2.02 3.29 -10.36
CA HIS A 129 1.18 2.69 -9.35
C HIS A 129 2.02 1.86 -8.36
N SER A 130 2.88 0.97 -8.85
CA SER A 130 3.76 0.13 -8.02
C SER A 130 4.73 0.99 -7.18
N SER A 131 5.26 2.08 -7.75
CA SER A 131 6.10 3.02 -6.99
C SER A 131 5.34 3.68 -5.82
N LEU A 132 4.05 4.02 -6.01
CA LEU A 132 3.20 4.54 -4.93
C LEU A 132 2.84 3.45 -3.91
N GLN A 133 2.55 2.23 -4.39
CA GLN A 133 2.22 1.08 -3.54
C GLN A 133 3.36 0.72 -2.58
N ASN A 134 4.61 0.87 -3.01
CA ASN A 134 5.79 0.56 -2.19
C ASN A 134 5.83 1.30 -0.84
N VAL A 135 5.08 2.39 -0.66
CA VAL A 135 5.01 3.09 0.64
C VAL A 135 4.49 2.19 1.76
N ILE A 136 3.47 1.35 1.49
CA ILE A 136 2.90 0.48 2.53
C ILE A 136 3.87 -0.66 2.90
N GLU A 137 4.61 -1.20 1.93
CA GLU A 137 5.65 -2.21 2.18
C GLU A 137 6.75 -1.65 3.08
N ARG A 138 7.24 -0.44 2.78
CA ARG A 138 8.22 0.27 3.63
C ARG A 138 7.66 0.56 5.02
N THR A 139 6.40 0.97 5.13
CA THR A 139 5.73 1.21 6.42
C THR A 139 5.70 -0.07 7.26
N PHE A 140 5.37 -1.22 6.65
CA PHE A 140 5.44 -2.51 7.34
C PHE A 140 6.86 -2.89 7.73
N GLY A 141 7.85 -2.60 6.89
CA GLY A 141 9.26 -2.82 7.19
C GLY A 141 9.69 -2.06 8.45
N VAL A 142 9.41 -0.75 8.51
CA VAL A 142 9.69 0.07 9.70
C VAL A 142 8.94 -0.45 10.92
N LEU A 143 7.65 -0.74 10.79
CA LEU A 143 6.81 -1.24 11.88
C LEU A 143 7.38 -2.53 12.49
N LYS A 144 7.67 -3.53 11.65
CA LYS A 144 8.17 -4.84 12.10
C LYS A 144 9.60 -4.78 12.65
N ASN A 145 10.44 -3.88 12.13
CA ASN A 145 11.79 -3.70 12.66
C ASN A 145 11.78 -2.97 14.01
N ARG A 146 10.84 -2.05 14.20
CA ARG A 146 10.67 -1.36 15.48
C ARG A 146 10.07 -2.26 16.55
N PHE A 147 9.08 -3.06 16.20
CA PHE A 147 8.35 -3.89 17.15
C PHE A 147 8.57 -5.37 16.90
N HIS A 148 9.64 -5.90 17.48
CA HIS A 148 10.03 -7.32 17.36
C HIS A 148 8.92 -8.30 17.73
N ILE A 149 8.00 -7.91 18.61
CA ILE A 149 6.84 -8.73 18.99
C ILE A 149 5.97 -9.10 17.76
N LEU A 150 5.93 -8.27 16.73
CA LEU A 150 5.18 -8.55 15.50
C LEU A 150 5.82 -9.66 14.65
N LYS A 151 7.11 -9.91 14.82
CA LYS A 151 7.86 -11.02 14.20
C LYS A 151 7.88 -12.29 15.07
N SER A 152 7.71 -12.14 16.40
CA SER A 152 7.77 -13.22 17.38
C SER A 152 6.74 -13.01 18.48
N MET A 153 5.47 -13.20 18.12
CA MET A 153 4.35 -13.04 19.04
C MET A 153 4.45 -14.05 20.19
N LYS A 154 4.05 -13.62 21.39
CA LYS A 154 3.94 -14.48 22.55
C LYS A 154 2.54 -15.11 22.63
N ALA A 155 2.40 -16.12 23.50
CA ALA A 155 1.15 -16.86 23.70
C ALA A 155 0.11 -16.03 24.48
N TYR A 156 -0.45 -15.02 23.83
CA TYR A 156 -1.60 -14.26 24.26
C TYR A 156 -2.85 -14.79 23.57
N ASP A 157 -4.03 -14.46 24.08
CA ASP A 157 -5.28 -14.70 23.35
C ASP A 157 -5.27 -13.92 22.02
N ILE A 158 -5.92 -14.47 20.99
CA ILE A 158 -5.87 -13.90 19.63
C ILE A 158 -6.41 -12.47 19.59
N GLU A 159 -7.36 -12.12 20.42
CA GLU A 159 -7.85 -10.74 20.54
C GLU A 159 -6.78 -9.80 21.08
N ASP A 160 -6.00 -10.22 22.07
CA ASP A 160 -4.92 -9.43 22.64
C ASP A 160 -3.75 -9.31 21.63
N GLN A 161 -3.46 -10.37 20.87
CA GLN A 161 -2.50 -10.29 19.78
C GLN A 161 -2.91 -9.22 18.75
N SER A 162 -4.21 -9.15 18.40
CA SER A 162 -4.75 -8.12 17.51
C SER A 162 -4.65 -6.71 18.10
N ARG A 163 -4.96 -6.58 19.40
CA ARG A 163 -4.81 -5.29 20.14
C ARG A 163 -3.35 -4.83 20.19
N ILE A 164 -2.40 -5.75 20.31
CA ILE A 164 -0.97 -5.44 20.27
C ILE A 164 -0.59 -4.87 18.90
N VAL A 165 -1.09 -5.44 17.80
CA VAL A 165 -0.83 -4.91 16.46
C VAL A 165 -1.35 -3.47 16.33
N VAL A 166 -2.58 -3.20 16.74
CA VAL A 166 -3.16 -1.85 16.71
C VAL A 166 -2.37 -0.88 17.57
N ALA A 167 -1.94 -1.30 18.77
CA ALA A 167 -1.10 -0.49 19.64
C ALA A 167 0.26 -0.16 19.00
N CYS A 168 0.89 -1.12 18.34
CA CYS A 168 2.14 -0.90 17.60
C CYS A 168 1.96 0.12 16.46
N CYS A 169 0.85 0.05 15.70
CA CYS A 169 0.52 1.03 14.67
C CYS A 169 0.31 2.43 15.25
N GLY A 170 -0.38 2.54 16.38
CA GLY A 170 -0.58 3.84 17.07
C GLY A 170 0.73 4.44 17.58
N ILE A 171 1.59 3.64 18.20
CA ILE A 171 2.92 4.09 18.66
C ILE A 171 3.81 4.49 17.47
N HIS A 172 3.75 3.74 16.35
CA HIS A 172 4.47 4.07 15.12
C HIS A 172 4.06 5.46 14.60
N ASN A 173 2.76 5.75 14.55
CA ASN A 173 2.25 7.05 14.15
C ASN A 173 2.72 8.15 15.11
N TYR A 174 2.60 7.91 16.42
CA TYR A 174 3.05 8.86 17.44
C TYR A 174 4.53 9.20 17.29
N ILE A 175 5.40 8.19 17.11
CA ILE A 175 6.83 8.41 16.89
C ILE A 175 7.05 9.22 15.62
N LYS A 176 6.32 8.91 14.54
CA LYS A 176 6.43 9.65 13.28
C LYS A 176 6.00 11.12 13.43
N GLU A 177 4.99 11.40 14.24
CA GLU A 177 4.53 12.78 14.52
C GLU A 177 5.53 13.56 15.39
N GLN A 178 6.17 12.90 16.36
CA GLN A 178 7.05 13.56 17.32
C GLN A 178 8.52 13.64 16.87
N ALA A 179 8.95 12.71 16.03
CA ALA A 179 10.36 12.58 15.67
C ALA A 179 10.65 13.24 14.31
N ILE A 180 11.32 14.39 14.34
CA ILE A 180 11.84 15.07 13.15
C ILE A 180 12.93 14.23 12.46
N GLN A 181 13.68 13.42 13.21
CA GLN A 181 14.73 12.52 12.71
C GLN A 181 14.64 11.17 13.43
N ASP A 182 13.99 10.21 12.78
CA ASP A 182 13.98 8.81 13.25
C ASP A 182 14.80 7.95 12.28
N GLN A 183 15.83 7.28 12.82
CA GLN A 183 16.79 6.53 12.03
C GLN A 183 16.12 5.41 11.21
N LEU A 184 15.14 4.69 11.77
CA LEU A 184 14.43 3.63 11.05
C LEU A 184 13.61 4.17 9.86
N PHE A 185 12.99 5.35 9.99
CA PHE A 185 12.31 5.98 8.86
C PHE A 185 13.29 6.44 7.78
N ASN A 186 14.50 6.86 8.16
CA ASN A 186 15.52 7.29 7.21
C ASN A 186 16.16 6.09 6.48
N GLU A 187 16.48 5.02 7.21
CA GLU A 187 17.15 3.83 6.65
C GLU A 187 16.20 2.94 5.84
N LEU A 188 15.00 2.66 6.37
CA LEU A 188 14.02 1.77 5.75
C LEU A 188 12.93 2.52 4.98
N GLY A 189 12.81 3.82 5.18
CA GLY A 189 11.88 4.69 4.48
C GLY A 189 12.37 5.10 3.08
N SER A 190 13.63 4.83 2.71
CA SER A 190 14.15 5.03 1.35
C SER A 190 13.47 4.09 0.34
N GLU A 191 13.52 4.43 -0.97
CA GLU A 191 12.80 3.70 -2.04
C GLU A 191 13.33 2.28 -2.33
N GLN A 192 14.19 1.71 -1.51
CA GLN A 192 14.68 0.34 -1.65
C GLN A 192 13.59 -0.66 -1.23
N GLN A 193 13.37 -1.69 -2.04
CA GLN A 193 12.47 -2.79 -1.69
C GLN A 193 12.98 -3.51 -0.45
N ILE A 194 12.09 -3.61 0.55
CA ILE A 194 12.36 -4.42 1.74
C ILE A 194 11.80 -5.81 1.45
N ASP A 195 12.69 -6.77 1.29
CA ASP A 195 12.30 -8.18 1.19
C ASP A 195 11.79 -8.64 2.57
N ASP A 196 10.47 -8.82 2.71
CA ASP A 196 9.85 -9.33 3.94
C ASP A 196 9.67 -10.85 3.83
N PRO A 197 10.53 -11.66 4.48
CA PRO A 197 10.44 -13.11 4.38
C PRO A 197 9.14 -13.69 4.96
N MET A 198 8.39 -12.90 5.75
CA MET A 198 7.09 -13.30 6.30
C MET A 198 5.91 -12.94 5.39
N ASN A 199 6.11 -12.09 4.39
CA ASN A 199 5.06 -11.68 3.46
C ASN A 199 5.23 -12.40 2.11
N PRO A 200 4.72 -13.64 1.96
CA PRO A 200 4.57 -14.25 0.65
C PRO A 200 3.52 -13.45 -0.12
N ASP A 201 3.68 -13.30 -1.43
CA ASP A 201 2.76 -12.61 -2.32
C ASP A 201 1.32 -12.71 -1.84
N THR A 202 0.70 -11.56 -1.60
CA THR A 202 -0.63 -11.44 -0.96
C THR A 202 -1.63 -12.31 -1.72
N PRO A 203 -2.37 -13.22 -1.07
CA PRO A 203 -3.40 -13.98 -1.76
C PRO A 203 -4.47 -13.04 -2.27
N ALA A 204 -4.84 -13.19 -3.53
CA ALA A 204 -5.96 -12.47 -4.11
C ALA A 204 -7.18 -12.60 -3.21
N TYR A 205 -7.61 -11.48 -2.60
CA TYR A 205 -8.88 -11.42 -1.88
C TYR A 205 -9.99 -11.39 -2.92
N HIS A 206 -10.51 -12.56 -3.26
CA HIS A 206 -11.67 -12.68 -4.12
C HIS A 206 -12.94 -12.40 -3.30
N ALA A 207 -13.33 -11.13 -3.20
CA ALA A 207 -14.70 -10.80 -2.89
C ALA A 207 -15.57 -11.23 -4.08
N SER A 208 -16.51 -12.14 -3.88
CA SER A 208 -17.48 -12.53 -4.90
C SER A 208 -18.37 -11.31 -5.21
N ALA A 209 -18.21 -10.73 -6.38
CA ALA A 209 -18.98 -9.57 -6.85
C ALA A 209 -20.40 -10.03 -7.24
N SER A 210 -21.28 -10.20 -6.29
CA SER A 210 -22.69 -10.57 -6.53
C SER A 210 -23.67 -9.37 -6.52
N ASP A 211 -23.20 -8.16 -6.12
CA ASP A 211 -24.06 -6.99 -5.96
C ASP A 211 -23.91 -5.98 -7.13
N VAL A 212 -25.03 -5.44 -7.60
CA VAL A 212 -25.11 -4.38 -8.61
C VAL A 212 -24.31 -3.15 -8.20
N SER A 213 -24.36 -2.79 -6.91
CA SER A 213 -23.58 -1.70 -6.31
C SER A 213 -22.08 -1.90 -6.50
N GLN A 214 -21.57 -3.11 -6.29
CA GLN A 214 -20.14 -3.43 -6.49
C GLN A 214 -19.73 -3.33 -7.97
N ARG A 215 -20.60 -3.72 -8.90
CA ARG A 215 -20.33 -3.59 -10.35
C ARG A 215 -20.26 -2.13 -10.79
N LEU A 216 -21.16 -1.27 -10.29
CA LEU A 216 -21.13 0.17 -10.55
C LEU A 216 -19.86 0.81 -9.97
N SER A 217 -19.51 0.46 -8.76
CA SER A 217 -18.28 0.87 -8.09
C SER A 217 -17.02 0.49 -8.88
N ALA A 218 -16.93 -0.77 -9.33
CA ALA A 218 -15.83 -1.26 -10.16
C ALA A 218 -15.75 -0.51 -11.51
N ARG A 219 -16.90 -0.19 -12.12
CA ARG A 219 -16.95 0.57 -13.37
C ARG A 219 -16.45 2.00 -13.20
N GLN A 220 -16.81 2.68 -12.11
CA GLN A 220 -16.32 4.03 -11.81
C GLN A 220 -14.81 4.05 -11.65
N MET A 221 -14.24 3.12 -10.90
CA MET A 221 -12.78 3.03 -10.71
C MET A 221 -12.06 2.63 -12.01
N SER A 222 -12.68 1.84 -12.88
CA SER A 222 -12.11 1.53 -14.19
C SER A 222 -12.01 2.77 -15.10
N ILE A 223 -12.94 3.71 -15.00
CA ILE A 223 -12.87 5.00 -15.73
C ILE A 223 -11.70 5.84 -15.19
N VAL A 224 -11.55 5.95 -13.87
CA VAL A 224 -10.41 6.64 -13.24
C VAL A 224 -9.09 6.05 -13.72
N HIS A 225 -8.98 4.74 -13.70
CA HIS A 225 -7.84 3.96 -14.14
C HIS A 225 -7.42 4.29 -15.58
N LEU A 226 -8.36 4.20 -16.52
CA LEU A 226 -8.12 4.51 -17.94
C LEU A 226 -7.75 5.97 -18.17
N ASN A 227 -8.41 6.89 -17.46
CA ASN A 227 -8.10 8.32 -17.57
C ASN A 227 -6.67 8.63 -17.15
N ILE A 228 -6.21 8.08 -16.03
CA ILE A 228 -4.83 8.26 -15.55
C ILE A 228 -3.84 7.70 -16.59
N ALA A 229 -4.04 6.47 -17.07
CA ALA A 229 -3.15 5.84 -18.04
C ALA A 229 -3.03 6.65 -19.34
N ASN A 230 -4.16 7.15 -19.88
CA ASN A 230 -4.19 7.97 -21.08
C ASN A 230 -3.46 9.31 -20.88
N GLN A 231 -3.68 10.00 -19.76
CA GLN A 231 -3.02 11.26 -19.45
C GLN A 231 -1.50 11.10 -19.35
N LEU A 232 -1.01 10.00 -18.73
CA LEU A 232 0.41 9.69 -18.62
C LEU A 232 1.08 9.53 -19.98
N VAL A 233 0.41 8.91 -20.96
CA VAL A 233 0.94 8.74 -22.32
C VAL A 233 0.99 10.06 -23.08
N ILE A 234 -0.07 10.87 -22.99
CA ILE A 234 -0.12 12.18 -23.65
C ILE A 234 1.04 13.05 -23.14
N SER A 235 1.22 13.12 -21.84
CA SER A 235 2.31 13.89 -21.22
C SER A 235 3.69 13.40 -21.64
N ARG A 236 3.91 12.08 -21.68
CA ARG A 236 5.19 11.50 -22.14
C ARG A 236 5.51 11.86 -23.60
N ARG A 237 4.50 11.83 -24.48
CA ARG A 237 4.65 12.22 -25.89
C ARG A 237 5.00 13.69 -26.04
N MET A 238 4.36 14.57 -25.28
CA MET A 238 4.66 16.01 -25.31
C MET A 238 6.07 16.32 -24.84
N SER A 239 6.54 15.67 -23.78
CA SER A 239 7.92 15.84 -23.29
C SER A 239 8.96 15.39 -24.32
N THR A 240 8.71 14.29 -25.06
CA THR A 240 9.62 13.80 -26.13
C THR A 240 9.66 14.76 -27.32
N ILE A 241 8.54 15.39 -27.68
CA ILE A 241 8.46 16.38 -28.78
C ILE A 241 9.21 17.67 -28.40
N SER A 242 9.12 18.10 -27.15
CA SER A 242 9.83 19.28 -26.63
C SER A 242 11.36 19.10 -26.67
N LEU A 243 11.84 17.91 -26.29
CA LEU A 243 13.29 17.58 -26.29
C LEU A 243 13.87 17.45 -27.70
N ASN A 244 13.08 17.10 -28.71
CA ASN A 244 13.54 17.00 -30.10
C ASN A 244 13.49 18.35 -30.85
N ARG A 245 13.01 19.43 -30.23
CA ARG A 245 12.94 20.79 -30.78
C ARG A 245 13.97 21.76 -30.19
N SER A 246 14.69 21.33 -29.17
CA SER A 246 15.81 22.03 -28.54
C SER A 246 17.15 21.44 -29.01
#